data_87c80da899c0dd5857a38d7274303d92
#
_entry.id   87c80da899c0dd5857a38d7274303d92
#
_cell.length_a   1.000
_cell.length_b   1.000
_cell.length_c   1.000
_cell.angle_alpha   90.00
_cell.angle_beta   90.00
_cell.angle_gamma   90.00
#
_symmetry.space_group_name_H-M   'P 1'
#
loop_
_entity.id
_entity.type
_entity.pdbx_description
1 polymer ?
#
loop_
_entity_poly.entity_id
_entity_poly.type
_entity_poly.pdbx_seq_one_letter_code
_entity_poly.pdbx_strand_id
1 'polypeptide(L)'
;MAPAFFDTRGTSPRVRERSGDIPVPEKESKPTRLTKRWSRIPLGLSLIVLSLFALTGCKPPKVSPIIFRVMTYNIHHGEGLDGKVDLDRIAKVITNANADTVALQEVDQNTKRTGGIDMAAELAKRTNMHVAFGANLDFQGGKYGTAILSKHPIESYENHVLKQARDGEPRGVLQAVLDVGQGRLLFAGTHLDHTRDQGERLFSQTQFDELFAKYEDLPIIFCGDFNDTPGSELHKRMSENWFDSWELVGQGPGLTMTSDNPTRRIDYVWVSDKKNFKLRWTDVPKTDASDHLPVVAEMEFKPAP
;
A
#
# COMPACT_ATOMS: atom_id res chain seq x y z
N MET A 1 -43.95 -25.89 -3.96
CA MET A 1 -44.81 -24.78 -4.41
C MET A 1 -43.88 -23.67 -4.88
N ALA A 2 -43.77 -23.48 -6.16
CA ALA A 2 -43.09 -22.36 -6.80
C ALA A 2 -44.10 -21.25 -7.07
N PRO A 3 -43.74 -20.00 -7.08
CA PRO A 3 -44.40 -19.04 -7.96
C PRO A 3 -43.44 -18.33 -8.91
N ALA A 4 -43.76 -18.51 -10.14
CA ALA A 4 -44.15 -17.51 -11.14
C ALA A 4 -43.09 -16.52 -11.61
N PHE A 5 -42.73 -16.73 -12.85
CA PHE A 5 -42.14 -15.79 -13.84
C PHE A 5 -42.94 -14.49 -13.98
N PHE A 6 -42.22 -13.37 -14.07
CA PHE A 6 -42.72 -12.18 -14.77
C PHE A 6 -41.71 -11.75 -15.83
N ASP A 7 -42.16 -11.90 -17.10
CA ASP A 7 -41.56 -11.32 -18.31
C ASP A 7 -42.10 -9.91 -18.48
N THR A 8 -41.21 -8.89 -18.56
CA THR A 8 -41.56 -7.58 -19.13
C THR A 8 -40.50 -7.10 -20.09
N ARG A 9 -40.79 -7.32 -21.37
CA ARG A 9 -40.14 -6.64 -22.49
C ARG A 9 -40.45 -5.15 -22.44
N GLY A 10 -39.42 -4.31 -22.32
CA GLY A 10 -39.48 -2.86 -22.42
C GLY A 10 -38.46 -2.36 -23.43
N THR A 11 -39.00 -1.82 -24.49
CA THR A 11 -38.41 -1.26 -25.71
C THR A 11 -37.43 -0.13 -25.43
N SER A 12 -36.26 -0.21 -26.08
CA SER A 12 -35.24 0.83 -26.15
C SER A 12 -35.66 1.99 -27.11
N PRO A 13 -35.49 3.26 -26.78
CA PRO A 13 -35.55 4.35 -27.73
C PRO A 13 -34.20 4.62 -28.38
N ARG A 14 -34.17 4.61 -29.70
CA ARG A 14 -33.08 5.08 -30.56
C ARG A 14 -32.85 6.57 -30.34
N VAL A 15 -31.65 6.98 -30.01
CA VAL A 15 -31.20 8.39 -30.11
C VAL A 15 -30.50 8.58 -31.45
N ARG A 16 -31.01 9.57 -32.22
CA ARG A 16 -30.49 10.04 -33.51
C ARG A 16 -29.13 10.73 -33.28
N GLU A 17 -28.13 10.32 -34.01
CA GLU A 17 -26.91 11.08 -34.25
C GLU A 17 -27.22 12.31 -35.07
N ARG A 18 -26.81 13.49 -34.61
CA ARG A 18 -26.66 14.70 -35.42
C ARG A 18 -25.17 14.93 -35.64
N SER A 19 -24.77 14.80 -36.87
CA SER A 19 -23.51 15.30 -37.40
C SER A 19 -23.53 16.82 -37.35
N GLY A 20 -22.56 17.40 -36.66
CA GLY A 20 -22.28 18.83 -36.65
C GLY A 20 -20.82 19.05 -37.02
N ASP A 21 -20.62 19.58 -38.24
CA ASP A 21 -19.34 19.98 -38.78
C ASP A 21 -18.73 21.11 -37.95
N ILE A 22 -17.48 20.94 -37.53
CA ILE A 22 -16.64 21.97 -36.90
C ILE A 22 -15.62 22.41 -37.94
N PRO A 23 -15.54 23.72 -38.31
CA PRO A 23 -14.61 24.19 -39.33
C PRO A 23 -13.18 24.32 -38.78
N VAL A 24 -12.22 23.89 -39.59
CA VAL A 24 -10.78 24.04 -39.42
C VAL A 24 -10.37 25.48 -39.80
N PRO A 25 -9.59 26.20 -39.02
CA PRO A 25 -8.89 27.38 -39.50
C PRO A 25 -7.48 27.03 -39.97
N GLU A 26 -7.29 27.15 -41.27
CA GLU A 26 -6.00 27.23 -41.94
C GLU A 26 -5.45 28.67 -41.78
N LYS A 27 -4.16 28.81 -41.36
CA LYS A 27 -3.23 29.78 -41.95
C LYS A 27 -1.82 29.65 -41.31
N GLU A 28 -0.92 29.16 -42.17
CA GLU A 28 0.50 29.31 -42.02
C GLU A 28 0.92 30.80 -42.06
N SER A 29 1.86 31.19 -41.17
CA SER A 29 2.65 32.40 -41.32
C SER A 29 4.13 32.07 -41.30
N LYS A 30 4.79 32.40 -42.39
CA LYS A 30 6.23 32.21 -42.65
C LYS A 30 7.08 33.06 -41.70
N PRO A 31 8.24 32.60 -41.27
CA PRO A 31 9.17 33.40 -40.46
C PRO A 31 9.99 34.36 -41.33
N THR A 32 9.96 35.63 -40.94
CA THR A 32 10.74 36.72 -41.51
C THR A 32 12.18 36.59 -41.10
N ARG A 33 13.08 36.53 -42.07
CA ARG A 33 14.56 36.55 -41.91
C ARG A 33 15.01 37.93 -41.44
N LEU A 34 15.46 38.05 -40.20
CA LEU A 34 16.21 39.20 -39.69
C LEU A 34 17.74 38.98 -39.91
N THR A 35 18.28 39.70 -40.85
CA THR A 35 19.73 39.81 -41.10
C THR A 35 20.35 40.67 -40.02
N LYS A 36 21.10 40.09 -39.07
CA LYS A 36 21.93 40.83 -38.11
C LYS A 36 23.28 41.15 -38.73
N ARG A 37 23.54 42.44 -38.91
CA ARG A 37 24.75 43.09 -39.33
C ARG A 37 25.82 42.93 -38.24
N TRP A 38 26.93 42.29 -38.53
CA TRP A 38 28.09 42.15 -37.64
C TRP A 38 28.91 43.44 -37.67
N SER A 39 28.92 44.19 -36.58
CA SER A 39 29.89 45.25 -36.32
C SER A 39 31.14 44.66 -35.67
N ARG A 40 32.29 44.87 -36.28
CA ARG A 40 33.60 44.46 -35.81
C ARG A 40 33.97 45.27 -34.55
N ILE A 41 34.22 44.59 -33.45
CA ILE A 41 34.81 45.17 -32.23
C ILE A 41 36.31 44.78 -32.20
N PRO A 42 37.25 45.70 -31.89
CA PRO A 42 38.66 45.42 -31.97
C PRO A 42 39.15 44.54 -30.79
N LEU A 43 40.22 43.77 -31.10
CA LEU A 43 40.93 42.96 -30.10
C LEU A 43 41.51 43.83 -29.01
N GLY A 44 40.91 43.79 -27.80
CA GLY A 44 41.56 44.25 -26.58
C GLY A 44 42.06 43.04 -25.81
N LEU A 45 43.31 43.04 -25.38
CA LEU A 45 43.90 42.04 -24.51
C LEU A 45 43.07 41.89 -23.24
N SER A 46 42.34 40.82 -23.11
CA SER A 46 41.75 40.44 -21.81
C SER A 46 42.59 39.32 -21.20
N LEU A 47 43.26 39.66 -20.11
CA LEU A 47 43.88 38.73 -19.18
C LEU A 47 42.79 37.74 -18.72
N ILE A 48 42.89 36.48 -19.16
CA ILE A 48 42.09 35.40 -18.62
C ILE A 48 42.67 35.04 -17.26
N VAL A 49 42.07 35.58 -16.20
CA VAL A 49 42.25 35.05 -14.83
C VAL A 49 41.49 33.71 -14.80
N LEU A 50 42.23 32.63 -15.00
CA LEU A 50 41.71 31.27 -14.74
C LEU A 50 41.53 31.13 -13.23
N SER A 51 40.37 31.48 -12.73
CA SER A 51 39.95 31.08 -11.40
C SER A 51 39.74 29.57 -11.39
N LEU A 52 40.76 28.84 -10.91
CA LEU A 52 40.57 27.42 -10.52
C LEU A 52 39.55 27.39 -9.37
N PHE A 53 38.26 27.33 -9.66
CA PHE A 53 37.32 26.82 -8.73
C PHE A 53 37.64 25.33 -8.55
N ALA A 54 38.44 25.03 -7.53
CA ALA A 54 38.51 23.68 -7.00
C ALA A 54 37.06 23.24 -6.66
N LEU A 55 36.48 22.44 -7.55
CA LEU A 55 35.28 21.69 -7.24
C LEU A 55 35.65 20.73 -6.10
N THR A 56 35.61 21.26 -4.87
CA THR A 56 35.53 20.40 -3.70
C THR A 56 34.22 19.62 -3.88
N GLY A 57 34.36 18.41 -4.40
CA GLY A 57 33.26 17.47 -4.54
C GLY A 57 32.67 17.26 -3.16
N CYS A 58 31.63 18.03 -2.84
CA CYS A 58 30.83 17.84 -1.66
C CYS A 58 30.20 16.46 -1.84
N LYS A 59 30.77 15.43 -1.20
CA LYS A 59 30.12 14.13 -1.15
C LYS A 59 28.74 14.36 -0.55
N PRO A 60 27.66 13.88 -1.20
CA PRO A 60 26.34 14.00 -0.63
C PRO A 60 26.38 13.48 0.83
N PRO A 61 25.69 14.12 1.75
CA PRO A 61 25.66 13.68 3.14
C PRO A 61 25.27 12.20 3.17
N LYS A 62 26.06 11.41 3.90
CA LYS A 62 25.71 9.98 4.10
C LYS A 62 24.41 9.94 4.88
N VAL A 63 23.34 9.52 4.23
CA VAL A 63 22.06 9.24 4.91
C VAL A 63 22.30 8.06 5.84
N SER A 64 22.15 8.27 7.15
CA SER A 64 22.25 7.20 8.14
C SER A 64 20.99 6.33 8.07
N PRO A 65 21.10 5.00 8.16
CA PRO A 65 19.94 4.15 8.26
C PRO A 65 19.09 4.52 9.49
N ILE A 66 17.80 4.47 9.36
CA ILE A 66 16.86 4.60 10.48
C ILE A 66 16.36 3.21 10.86
N ILE A 67 16.11 3.00 12.16
CA ILE A 67 15.39 1.81 12.60
C ILE A 67 13.91 2.04 12.34
N PHE A 68 13.33 1.15 11.55
CA PHE A 68 11.94 1.24 11.13
C PHE A 68 11.22 -0.06 11.46
N ARG A 69 10.12 0.05 12.19
CA ARG A 69 9.35 -1.10 12.62
C ARG A 69 7.97 -1.08 11.99
N VAL A 70 7.60 -2.17 11.33
CA VAL A 70 6.33 -2.32 10.64
C VAL A 70 5.54 -3.47 11.25
N MET A 71 4.21 -3.38 11.11
CA MET A 71 3.30 -4.40 11.61
C MET A 71 2.21 -4.64 10.57
N THR A 72 1.78 -5.88 10.40
CA THR A 72 0.51 -6.23 9.79
C THR A 72 -0.36 -6.96 10.80
N TYR A 73 -1.66 -6.66 10.82
CA TYR A 73 -2.57 -7.25 11.78
C TYR A 73 -4.01 -7.30 11.23
N ASN A 74 -4.51 -8.49 10.98
CA ASN A 74 -5.93 -8.72 10.77
C ASN A 74 -6.62 -8.59 12.14
N ILE A 75 -7.49 -7.58 12.30
CA ILE A 75 -8.09 -7.23 13.60
C ILE A 75 -9.48 -7.86 13.83
N HIS A 76 -9.95 -8.69 12.86
CA HIS A 76 -11.27 -9.32 12.97
C HIS A 76 -12.35 -8.32 13.42
N HIS A 77 -12.48 -7.18 12.72
CA HIS A 77 -13.36 -6.05 13.07
C HIS A 77 -13.34 -5.67 14.56
N GLY A 78 -12.18 -5.83 15.22
CA GLY A 78 -11.97 -5.53 16.64
C GLY A 78 -12.51 -6.58 17.62
N GLU A 79 -13.07 -7.69 17.12
CA GLU A 79 -13.60 -8.77 17.96
C GLU A 79 -12.48 -9.72 18.38
N GLY A 80 -12.30 -9.86 19.69
CA GLY A 80 -11.34 -10.80 20.27
C GLY A 80 -11.92 -12.20 20.45
N LEU A 81 -11.10 -13.13 20.95
CA LEU A 81 -11.49 -14.52 21.19
C LEU A 81 -12.66 -14.68 22.20
N ASP A 82 -12.99 -13.65 22.95
CA ASP A 82 -14.13 -13.60 23.85
C ASP A 82 -15.44 -13.12 23.18
N GLY A 83 -15.41 -12.90 21.87
CA GLY A 83 -16.57 -12.43 21.10
C GLY A 83 -16.94 -10.96 21.36
N LYS A 84 -16.02 -10.14 21.91
CA LYS A 84 -16.27 -8.73 22.18
C LYS A 84 -15.42 -7.83 21.30
N VAL A 85 -16.08 -6.83 20.73
CA VAL A 85 -15.39 -5.74 20.02
C VAL A 85 -14.75 -4.81 21.02
N ASP A 86 -13.42 -4.68 20.98
CA ASP A 86 -12.63 -3.86 21.91
C ASP A 86 -11.39 -3.24 21.21
N LEU A 87 -11.53 -1.99 20.81
CA LEU A 87 -10.46 -1.25 20.13
C LEU A 87 -9.31 -0.85 21.07
N ASP A 88 -9.52 -0.80 22.38
CA ASP A 88 -8.44 -0.50 23.33
C ASP A 88 -7.46 -1.69 23.40
N ARG A 89 -7.95 -2.93 23.28
CA ARG A 89 -7.10 -4.13 23.14
C ARG A 89 -6.26 -4.07 21.87
N ILE A 90 -6.88 -3.78 20.72
CA ILE A 90 -6.17 -3.64 19.45
C ILE A 90 -5.12 -2.53 19.54
N ALA A 91 -5.49 -1.34 20.03
CA ALA A 91 -4.57 -0.23 20.19
C ALA A 91 -3.37 -0.57 21.12
N LYS A 92 -3.64 -1.34 22.20
CA LYS A 92 -2.58 -1.82 23.09
C LYS A 92 -1.61 -2.78 22.41
N VAL A 93 -2.08 -3.68 21.55
CA VAL A 93 -1.22 -4.56 20.75
C VAL A 93 -0.30 -3.72 19.86
N ILE A 94 -0.85 -2.73 19.14
CA ILE A 94 -0.10 -1.83 18.26
C ILE A 94 0.96 -1.03 19.04
N THR A 95 0.57 -0.44 20.16
CA THR A 95 1.48 0.38 20.97
C THR A 95 2.58 -0.44 21.65
N ASN A 96 2.27 -1.65 22.11
CA ASN A 96 3.25 -2.56 22.70
C ASN A 96 4.28 -3.04 21.67
N ALA A 97 3.88 -3.25 20.43
CA ALA A 97 4.79 -3.55 19.31
C ALA A 97 5.71 -2.38 18.98
N ASN A 98 5.35 -1.15 19.41
CA ASN A 98 6.04 0.10 19.06
C ASN A 98 6.27 0.24 17.56
N ALA A 99 5.28 -0.19 16.75
CA ALA A 99 5.35 -0.10 15.30
C ALA A 99 5.36 1.36 14.86
N ASP A 100 6.13 1.68 13.81
CA ASP A 100 6.14 3.00 13.18
C ASP A 100 5.03 3.10 12.12
N THR A 101 4.70 1.97 11.50
CA THR A 101 3.60 1.86 10.53
C THR A 101 2.92 0.50 10.65
N VAL A 102 1.59 0.50 10.49
CA VAL A 102 0.75 -0.69 10.65
C VAL A 102 -0.22 -0.82 9.49
N ALA A 103 -0.30 -2.00 8.87
CA ALA A 103 -1.39 -2.38 7.97
C ALA A 103 -2.42 -3.20 8.75
N LEU A 104 -3.67 -2.75 8.75
CA LEU A 104 -4.79 -3.41 9.43
C LEU A 104 -5.74 -3.99 8.39
N GLN A 105 -6.13 -5.23 8.56
CA GLN A 105 -7.15 -5.90 7.76
C GLN A 105 -8.44 -6.05 8.57
N GLU A 106 -9.55 -6.25 7.87
CA GLU A 106 -10.88 -6.38 8.45
C GLU A 106 -11.34 -5.17 9.28
N VAL A 107 -11.12 -3.99 8.72
CA VAL A 107 -11.46 -2.73 9.38
C VAL A 107 -12.86 -2.28 8.96
N ASP A 108 -13.76 -2.17 9.92
CA ASP A 108 -15.10 -1.62 9.76
C ASP A 108 -15.09 -0.09 9.88
N GLN A 109 -15.85 0.57 9.01
CA GLN A 109 -16.15 1.99 9.13
C GLN A 109 -17.66 2.18 9.14
N ASN A 110 -18.21 2.61 10.30
CA ASN A 110 -19.61 2.92 10.48
C ASN A 110 -20.58 1.74 10.21
N THR A 111 -20.13 0.49 10.34
CA THR A 111 -20.98 -0.68 10.13
C THR A 111 -21.91 -0.93 11.32
N LYS A 112 -23.05 -1.57 11.06
CA LYS A 112 -24.02 -1.89 12.10
C LYS A 112 -23.46 -2.86 13.15
N ARG A 113 -22.68 -3.87 12.74
CA ARG A 113 -22.14 -4.90 13.66
C ARG A 113 -21.19 -4.31 14.70
N THR A 114 -20.53 -3.21 14.39
CA THR A 114 -19.59 -2.53 15.28
C THR A 114 -20.16 -1.25 15.89
N GLY A 115 -21.50 -1.08 15.85
CA GLY A 115 -22.20 0.03 16.50
C GLY A 115 -22.00 1.39 15.82
N GLY A 116 -21.65 1.41 14.53
CA GLY A 116 -21.43 2.65 13.77
C GLY A 116 -20.10 3.33 14.06
N ILE A 117 -19.11 2.60 14.58
CA ILE A 117 -17.78 3.14 14.89
C ILE A 117 -16.95 3.25 13.61
N ASP A 118 -16.23 4.36 13.42
CA ASP A 118 -15.12 4.48 12.49
C ASP A 118 -13.86 3.92 13.16
N MET A 119 -13.59 2.62 12.95
CA MET A 119 -12.49 1.94 13.64
C MET A 119 -11.12 2.50 13.26
N ALA A 120 -10.93 2.87 11.99
CA ALA A 120 -9.67 3.42 11.53
C ALA A 120 -9.35 4.73 12.24
N ALA A 121 -10.31 5.66 12.29
CA ALA A 121 -10.16 6.94 12.99
C ALA A 121 -9.97 6.74 14.51
N GLU A 122 -10.73 5.82 15.12
CA GLU A 122 -10.63 5.56 16.55
C GLU A 122 -9.29 4.91 16.94
N LEU A 123 -8.76 3.99 16.14
CA LEU A 123 -7.44 3.40 16.36
C LEU A 123 -6.32 4.43 16.16
N ALA A 124 -6.43 5.29 15.14
CA ALA A 124 -5.49 6.39 14.92
C ALA A 124 -5.41 7.32 16.13
N LYS A 125 -6.57 7.70 16.69
CA LYS A 125 -6.66 8.53 17.90
C LYS A 125 -6.01 7.84 19.11
N ARG A 126 -6.30 6.55 19.35
CA ARG A 126 -5.78 5.79 20.49
C ARG A 126 -4.28 5.56 20.41
N THR A 127 -3.73 5.43 19.22
CA THR A 127 -2.31 5.19 18.98
C THR A 127 -1.51 6.48 18.71
N ASN A 128 -2.20 7.64 18.57
CA ASN A 128 -1.61 8.91 18.16
C ASN A 128 -0.85 8.80 16.83
N MET A 129 -1.46 8.15 15.83
CA MET A 129 -0.89 7.92 14.52
C MET A 129 -1.74 8.60 13.42
N HIS A 130 -1.12 8.93 12.29
CA HIS A 130 -1.84 9.28 11.06
C HIS A 130 -2.59 8.05 10.52
N VAL A 131 -3.62 8.27 9.72
CA VAL A 131 -4.46 7.18 9.18
C VAL A 131 -4.81 7.39 7.72
N ALA A 132 -4.78 6.28 6.96
CA ALA A 132 -5.44 6.13 5.68
C ALA A 132 -6.40 4.93 5.76
N PHE A 133 -7.59 5.05 5.17
CA PHE A 133 -8.56 3.95 5.09
C PHE A 133 -8.96 3.70 3.64
N GLY A 134 -8.94 2.44 3.23
CA GLY A 134 -9.34 1.94 1.92
C GLY A 134 -10.56 1.05 2.03
N ALA A 135 -11.72 1.54 1.62
CA ALA A 135 -12.93 0.74 1.56
C ALA A 135 -12.90 -0.19 0.34
N ASN A 136 -13.13 -1.48 0.55
CA ASN A 136 -13.22 -2.46 -0.53
C ASN A 136 -14.69 -2.76 -0.89
N LEU A 137 -15.61 -2.66 0.08
CA LEU A 137 -17.04 -2.88 -0.14
C LEU A 137 -17.91 -2.08 0.83
N ASP A 138 -19.16 -1.87 0.44
CA ASP A 138 -20.21 -1.38 1.33
C ASP A 138 -20.74 -2.56 2.15
N PHE A 139 -20.80 -2.40 3.47
CA PHE A 139 -21.18 -3.47 4.37
C PHE A 139 -22.03 -2.97 5.55
N GLN A 140 -23.20 -3.55 5.75
CA GLN A 140 -24.11 -3.26 6.86
C GLN A 140 -24.36 -1.75 7.10
N GLY A 141 -24.49 -0.97 6.02
CA GLY A 141 -24.76 0.48 6.09
C GLY A 141 -23.52 1.36 6.26
N GLY A 142 -22.35 0.76 6.40
CA GLY A 142 -21.04 1.39 6.43
C GLY A 142 -20.14 0.81 5.36
N LYS A 143 -18.83 0.75 5.65
CA LYS A 143 -17.79 0.24 4.76
C LYS A 143 -16.89 -0.75 5.49
N TYR A 144 -16.26 -1.62 4.71
CA TYR A 144 -15.28 -2.60 5.20
C TYR A 144 -14.05 -2.59 4.29
N GLY A 145 -12.86 -2.71 4.89
CA GLY A 145 -11.65 -2.66 4.11
C GLY A 145 -10.37 -2.79 4.92
N THR A 146 -9.35 -2.07 4.46
CA THR A 146 -7.99 -2.06 5.02
C THR A 146 -7.66 -0.66 5.51
N ALA A 147 -6.88 -0.55 6.61
CA ALA A 147 -6.36 0.72 7.07
C ALA A 147 -4.83 0.69 7.20
N ILE A 148 -4.22 1.85 7.06
CA ILE A 148 -2.80 2.07 7.37
C ILE A 148 -2.74 3.12 8.46
N LEU A 149 -2.05 2.78 9.56
CA LEU A 149 -1.68 3.73 10.61
C LEU A 149 -0.19 4.03 10.50
N SER A 150 0.23 5.29 10.72
CA SER A 150 1.64 5.68 10.64
C SER A 150 1.98 6.76 11.65
N LYS A 151 3.13 6.62 12.35
CA LYS A 151 3.74 7.71 13.13
C LYS A 151 4.30 8.80 12.23
N HIS A 152 4.60 8.46 10.97
CA HIS A 152 5.12 9.35 9.95
C HIS A 152 3.98 9.98 9.15
N PRO A 153 4.15 11.22 8.64
CA PRO A 153 3.16 11.83 7.76
C PRO A 153 2.85 10.95 6.54
N ILE A 154 1.57 10.83 6.22
CA ILE A 154 1.08 10.21 4.99
C ILE A 154 0.95 11.34 3.95
N GLU A 155 1.87 11.40 2.97
CA GLU A 155 1.83 12.41 1.90
C GLU A 155 0.65 12.20 0.95
N SER A 156 0.40 10.96 0.61
CA SER A 156 -0.72 10.55 -0.27
C SER A 156 -1.09 9.09 -0.02
N TYR A 157 -2.31 8.74 -0.33
CA TYR A 157 -2.73 7.35 -0.33
C TYR A 157 -3.78 7.11 -1.41
N GLU A 158 -3.87 5.84 -1.84
CA GLU A 158 -4.83 5.38 -2.82
C GLU A 158 -5.26 3.94 -2.48
N ASN A 159 -6.53 3.64 -2.63
CA ASN A 159 -7.05 2.29 -2.49
C ASN A 159 -7.45 1.73 -3.85
N HIS A 160 -6.87 0.62 -4.23
CA HIS A 160 -7.15 -0.08 -5.48
C HIS A 160 -7.99 -1.31 -5.19
N VAL A 161 -9.29 -1.25 -5.48
CA VAL A 161 -10.13 -2.45 -5.45
C VAL A 161 -9.70 -3.36 -6.59
N LEU A 162 -9.30 -4.59 -6.26
CA LEU A 162 -8.78 -5.56 -7.21
C LEU A 162 -9.91 -6.08 -8.11
N LYS A 163 -9.59 -6.33 -9.37
CA LYS A 163 -10.48 -7.05 -10.27
C LYS A 163 -10.62 -8.48 -9.77
N GLN A 164 -11.81 -9.02 -9.88
CA GLN A 164 -12.14 -10.38 -9.47
C GLN A 164 -12.23 -11.30 -10.67
N ALA A 165 -11.71 -12.52 -10.55
CA ALA A 165 -11.89 -13.58 -11.56
C ALA A 165 -13.26 -14.26 -11.43
N ARG A 166 -13.88 -14.17 -10.25
CA ARG A 166 -15.19 -14.74 -9.93
C ARG A 166 -15.93 -13.84 -8.94
N ASP A 167 -17.22 -14.01 -8.80
CA ASP A 167 -18.02 -13.37 -7.75
C ASP A 167 -17.50 -13.77 -6.36
N GLY A 168 -17.28 -12.79 -5.51
CA GLY A 168 -16.75 -12.97 -4.16
C GLY A 168 -16.70 -11.66 -3.39
N GLU A 169 -16.07 -11.68 -2.22
CA GLU A 169 -15.84 -10.49 -1.44
C GLU A 169 -14.77 -9.62 -2.12
N PRO A 170 -15.08 -8.34 -2.47
CA PRO A 170 -14.09 -7.45 -3.07
C PRO A 170 -12.88 -7.26 -2.16
N ARG A 171 -11.69 -7.41 -2.74
CA ARG A 171 -10.40 -7.23 -2.09
C ARG A 171 -9.69 -6.00 -2.66
N GLY A 172 -8.70 -5.48 -1.94
CA GLY A 172 -8.00 -4.29 -2.39
C GLY A 172 -6.56 -4.22 -1.88
N VAL A 173 -5.82 -3.30 -2.48
CA VAL A 173 -4.50 -2.88 -2.02
C VAL A 173 -4.56 -1.40 -1.66
N LEU A 174 -4.43 -1.10 -0.38
CA LEU A 174 -4.28 0.26 0.11
C LEU A 174 -2.79 0.63 0.08
N GLN A 175 -2.43 1.68 -0.65
CA GLN A 175 -1.08 2.20 -0.81
C GLN A 175 -0.97 3.56 -0.15
N ALA A 176 0.10 3.80 0.63
CA ALA A 176 0.38 5.08 1.27
C ALA A 176 1.86 5.45 1.08
N VAL A 177 2.11 6.64 0.56
CA VAL A 177 3.46 7.23 0.52
C VAL A 177 3.73 7.92 1.83
N LEU A 178 4.77 7.48 2.52
CA LEU A 178 5.17 7.99 3.84
C LEU A 178 6.41 8.86 3.73
N ASP A 179 6.38 10.04 4.36
CA ASP A 179 7.58 10.85 4.62
C ASP A 179 8.21 10.41 5.95
N VAL A 180 9.33 9.72 5.87
CA VAL A 180 10.06 9.24 7.06
C VAL A 180 11.17 10.21 7.50
N GLY A 181 11.11 11.47 7.06
CA GLY A 181 12.00 12.56 7.46
C GLY A 181 13.36 12.59 6.77
N GLN A 182 13.85 11.45 6.27
CA GLN A 182 15.10 11.36 5.51
C GLN A 182 14.88 10.81 4.09
N GLY A 183 13.64 10.64 3.70
CA GLY A 183 13.23 10.11 2.42
C GLY A 183 11.81 9.60 2.48
N ARG A 184 11.39 8.96 1.39
CA ARG A 184 10.03 8.43 1.23
C ARG A 184 10.08 6.93 1.04
N LEU A 185 9.03 6.26 1.44
CA LEU A 185 8.77 4.86 1.10
C LEU A 185 7.28 4.68 0.77
N LEU A 186 6.97 3.67 0.00
CA LEU A 186 5.61 3.19 -0.18
C LEU A 186 5.34 2.08 0.85
N PHE A 187 4.30 2.27 1.65
CA PHE A 187 3.77 1.23 2.52
C PHE A 187 2.41 0.79 1.98
N ALA A 188 2.22 -0.49 1.77
CA ALA A 188 0.99 -1.04 1.21
C ALA A 188 0.41 -2.14 2.10
N GLY A 189 -0.92 -2.19 2.16
CA GLY A 189 -1.67 -3.20 2.90
C GLY A 189 -2.70 -3.90 2.03
N THR A 190 -2.88 -5.22 2.22
CA THR A 190 -3.89 -6.01 1.51
C THR A 190 -4.56 -7.03 2.44
N HIS A 191 -5.71 -7.53 2.00
CA HIS A 191 -6.36 -8.74 2.52
C HIS A 191 -6.88 -9.53 1.31
N LEU A 192 -6.29 -10.68 1.02
CA LEU A 192 -6.64 -11.49 -0.14
C LEU A 192 -7.80 -12.44 0.15
N ASP A 193 -8.32 -13.08 -0.91
CA ASP A 193 -9.43 -14.04 -0.83
C ASP A 193 -9.09 -15.21 0.11
N HIS A 194 -10.02 -15.53 1.01
CA HIS A 194 -9.86 -16.58 2.04
C HIS A 194 -10.34 -17.97 1.58
N THR A 195 -10.95 -18.08 0.41
CA THR A 195 -11.52 -19.35 -0.05
C THR A 195 -10.44 -20.40 -0.26
N ARG A 196 -10.85 -21.69 -0.17
CA ARG A 196 -9.92 -22.82 -0.29
C ARG A 196 -9.24 -22.89 -1.66
N ASP A 197 -9.96 -22.49 -2.72
CA ASP A 197 -9.38 -22.36 -4.05
C ASP A 197 -8.51 -21.11 -4.14
N GLN A 198 -7.25 -21.29 -4.51
CA GLN A 198 -6.28 -20.19 -4.61
C GLN A 198 -6.41 -19.36 -5.90
N GLY A 199 -7.30 -19.73 -6.84
CA GLY A 199 -7.41 -19.08 -8.14
C GLY A 199 -7.62 -17.58 -8.05
N GLU A 200 -8.47 -17.10 -7.11
CA GLU A 200 -8.71 -15.68 -6.90
C GLU A 200 -7.47 -14.96 -6.37
N ARG A 201 -6.74 -15.57 -5.43
CA ARG A 201 -5.49 -15.00 -4.91
C ARG A 201 -4.41 -14.88 -5.98
N LEU A 202 -4.27 -15.89 -6.83
CA LEU A 202 -3.35 -15.88 -7.96
C LEU A 202 -3.73 -14.81 -9.00
N PHE A 203 -5.04 -14.65 -9.27
CA PHE A 203 -5.51 -13.59 -10.15
C PHE A 203 -5.28 -12.21 -9.55
N SER A 204 -5.50 -12.03 -8.25
CA SER A 204 -5.16 -10.79 -7.53
C SER A 204 -3.67 -10.47 -7.66
N GLN A 205 -2.80 -11.46 -7.53
CA GLN A 205 -1.35 -11.29 -7.62
C GLN A 205 -0.91 -10.79 -9.01
N THR A 206 -1.58 -11.18 -10.09
CA THR A 206 -1.22 -10.69 -11.46
C THR A 206 -1.41 -9.18 -11.64
N GLN A 207 -2.11 -8.51 -10.72
CA GLN A 207 -2.36 -7.07 -10.78
C GLN A 207 -1.32 -6.25 -10.03
N PHE A 208 -0.48 -6.89 -9.19
CA PHE A 208 0.44 -6.18 -8.30
C PHE A 208 1.53 -5.41 -9.05
N ASP A 209 2.09 -5.99 -10.12
CA ASP A 209 3.15 -5.33 -10.90
C ASP A 209 2.65 -4.00 -11.49
N GLU A 210 1.42 -3.94 -12.02
CA GLU A 210 0.79 -2.71 -12.52
C GLU A 210 0.57 -1.69 -11.39
N LEU A 211 0.08 -2.16 -10.22
CA LEU A 211 -0.20 -1.29 -9.07
C LEU A 211 1.05 -0.66 -8.46
N PHE A 212 2.17 -1.37 -8.50
CA PHE A 212 3.43 -0.88 -7.94
C PHE A 212 4.33 -0.17 -8.94
N ALA A 213 4.09 -0.31 -10.26
CA ALA A 213 4.93 0.26 -11.30
C ALA A 213 5.12 1.78 -11.19
N LYS A 214 4.08 2.54 -10.78
CA LYS A 214 4.19 4.00 -10.59
C LYS A 214 5.06 4.42 -9.41
N TYR A 215 5.53 3.48 -8.60
CA TYR A 215 6.36 3.69 -7.41
C TYR A 215 7.71 2.99 -7.51
N GLU A 216 8.17 2.65 -8.73
CA GLU A 216 9.44 1.94 -8.96
C GLU A 216 10.67 2.66 -8.38
N ASP A 217 10.59 3.99 -8.23
CA ASP A 217 11.63 4.81 -7.60
C ASP A 217 11.59 4.79 -6.06
N LEU A 218 10.57 4.21 -5.44
CA LEU A 218 10.43 4.15 -3.99
C LEU A 218 10.74 2.74 -3.47
N PRO A 219 11.42 2.65 -2.32
CA PRO A 219 11.43 1.40 -1.54
C PRO A 219 10.01 1.04 -1.09
N ILE A 220 9.62 -0.22 -1.22
CA ILE A 220 8.25 -0.66 -0.94
C ILE A 220 8.24 -1.71 0.16
N ILE A 221 7.32 -1.55 1.11
CA ILE A 221 6.93 -2.56 2.10
C ILE A 221 5.49 -2.93 1.81
N PHE A 222 5.22 -4.20 1.58
CA PHE A 222 3.89 -4.72 1.28
C PHE A 222 3.48 -5.75 2.31
N CYS A 223 2.44 -5.48 3.08
CA CYS A 223 2.00 -6.30 4.20
C CYS A 223 0.56 -6.77 4.01
N GLY A 224 0.15 -7.78 4.77
CA GLY A 224 -1.25 -8.14 4.82
C GLY A 224 -1.52 -9.58 5.22
N ASP A 225 -2.80 -9.89 5.23
CA ASP A 225 -3.32 -11.24 5.23
C ASP A 225 -3.45 -11.73 3.78
N PHE A 226 -2.54 -12.59 3.37
CA PHE A 226 -2.51 -13.17 2.03
C PHE A 226 -3.36 -14.43 1.91
N ASN A 227 -3.90 -14.92 3.03
CA ASN A 227 -4.75 -16.12 3.10
C ASN A 227 -4.12 -17.36 2.44
N ASP A 228 -2.79 -17.41 2.36
CA ASP A 228 -2.04 -18.51 1.77
C ASP A 228 -0.77 -18.81 2.58
N THR A 229 -0.29 -20.04 2.50
CA THR A 229 0.82 -20.51 3.34
C THR A 229 2.15 -20.53 2.60
N PRO A 230 3.29 -20.55 3.32
CA PRO A 230 4.60 -20.74 2.72
C PRO A 230 4.65 -21.97 1.82
N GLY A 231 5.30 -21.82 0.66
CA GLY A 231 5.42 -22.87 -0.34
C GLY A 231 4.22 -23.06 -1.27
N SER A 232 3.12 -22.32 -1.05
CA SER A 232 2.01 -22.23 -2.00
C SER A 232 2.45 -21.61 -3.33
N GLU A 233 1.61 -21.72 -4.35
CA GLU A 233 1.90 -21.09 -5.64
C GLU A 233 1.94 -19.57 -5.54
N LEU A 234 1.05 -18.95 -4.76
CA LEU A 234 1.08 -17.52 -4.49
C LEU A 234 2.40 -17.10 -3.82
N HIS A 235 2.79 -17.81 -2.76
CA HIS A 235 4.02 -17.50 -2.03
C HIS A 235 5.26 -17.61 -2.93
N LYS A 236 5.33 -18.61 -3.82
CA LYS A 236 6.41 -18.76 -4.79
C LYS A 236 6.48 -17.58 -5.76
N ARG A 237 5.35 -17.18 -6.34
CA ARG A 237 5.28 -16.04 -7.26
C ARG A 237 5.63 -14.71 -6.56
N MET A 238 5.18 -14.54 -5.33
CA MET A 238 5.59 -13.37 -4.53
C MET A 238 7.10 -13.35 -4.33
N SER A 239 7.71 -14.49 -4.02
CA SER A 239 9.16 -14.63 -3.77
C SER A 239 10.04 -14.39 -5.01
N GLU A 240 9.47 -14.31 -6.22
CA GLU A 240 10.21 -13.93 -7.42
C GLU A 240 10.67 -12.46 -7.40
N ASN A 241 9.84 -11.57 -6.85
CA ASN A 241 10.07 -10.12 -6.86
C ASN A 241 10.14 -9.50 -5.47
N TRP A 242 9.78 -10.23 -4.41
CA TRP A 242 9.67 -9.76 -3.05
C TRP A 242 10.45 -10.64 -2.08
N PHE A 243 10.86 -10.06 -0.95
CA PHE A 243 11.58 -10.78 0.11
C PHE A 243 10.69 -10.88 1.35
N ASP A 244 10.33 -12.09 1.73
CA ASP A 244 9.59 -12.39 2.96
C ASP A 244 10.48 -12.11 4.19
N SER A 245 10.04 -11.22 5.06
CA SER A 245 10.77 -10.87 6.27
C SER A 245 10.97 -12.06 7.19
N TRP A 246 9.97 -12.97 7.27
CA TRP A 246 10.08 -14.17 8.09
C TRP A 246 11.14 -15.15 7.58
N GLU A 247 11.19 -15.38 6.28
CA GLU A 247 12.21 -16.26 5.69
C GLU A 247 13.63 -15.72 5.85
N LEU A 248 13.78 -14.39 5.94
CA LEU A 248 15.09 -13.76 6.09
C LEU A 248 15.60 -13.80 7.52
N VAL A 249 14.76 -13.52 8.52
CA VAL A 249 15.20 -13.28 9.91
C VAL A 249 14.25 -13.84 10.98
N GLY A 250 13.14 -14.45 10.61
CA GLY A 250 12.19 -15.05 11.54
C GLY A 250 12.75 -16.32 12.19
N GLN A 251 12.19 -16.69 13.33
CA GLN A 251 12.54 -17.91 14.05
C GLN A 251 11.32 -18.81 14.24
N GLY A 252 11.49 -20.09 13.97
CA GLY A 252 10.40 -21.06 14.03
C GLY A 252 9.37 -20.90 12.89
N PRO A 253 8.16 -21.43 13.06
CA PRO A 253 7.17 -21.52 11.97
C PRO A 253 6.43 -20.21 11.66
N GLY A 254 6.45 -19.21 12.55
CA GLY A 254 5.80 -17.90 12.34
C GLY A 254 4.28 -17.96 12.18
N LEU A 255 3.63 -18.90 12.84
CA LEU A 255 2.20 -19.15 12.68
C LEU A 255 1.36 -17.98 13.21
N THR A 256 0.36 -17.55 12.44
CA THR A 256 -0.45 -16.36 12.73
C THR A 256 -1.93 -16.66 12.95
N MET A 257 -2.45 -17.79 12.47
CA MET A 257 -3.87 -18.13 12.57
C MET A 257 -4.08 -19.60 13.00
N THR A 258 -4.99 -19.92 13.96
CA THR A 258 -5.79 -19.03 14.83
C THR A 258 -4.97 -18.61 16.04
N SER A 259 -5.27 -17.44 16.63
CA SER A 259 -4.40 -16.85 17.68
C SER A 259 -4.29 -17.68 18.96
N ASP A 260 -5.29 -18.50 19.31
CA ASP A 260 -5.29 -19.43 20.46
C ASP A 260 -4.49 -20.70 20.22
N ASN A 261 -4.49 -21.19 18.98
CA ASN A 261 -3.75 -22.41 18.55
C ASN A 261 -3.24 -22.25 17.12
N PRO A 262 -2.23 -21.44 16.87
CA PRO A 262 -1.80 -21.11 15.51
C PRO A 262 -1.29 -22.35 14.77
N THR A 263 -1.85 -22.57 13.57
CA THR A 263 -1.52 -23.70 12.70
C THR A 263 -1.07 -23.29 11.30
N ARG A 264 -1.28 -22.02 10.93
CA ARG A 264 -0.94 -21.47 9.61
C ARG A 264 -0.23 -20.12 9.73
N ARG A 265 0.72 -19.87 8.86
CA ARG A 265 1.28 -18.56 8.61
C ARG A 265 0.66 -18.03 7.32
N ILE A 266 -0.18 -17.02 7.43
CA ILE A 266 -0.91 -16.43 6.29
C ILE A 266 -0.79 -14.93 6.22
N ASP A 267 -0.22 -14.31 7.26
CA ASP A 267 0.08 -12.90 7.34
C ASP A 267 1.57 -12.65 7.08
N TYR A 268 1.88 -11.66 6.26
CA TYR A 268 3.23 -11.43 5.75
C TYR A 268 3.65 -9.98 5.79
N VAL A 269 4.95 -9.76 5.93
CA VAL A 269 5.64 -8.51 5.66
C VAL A 269 6.67 -8.78 4.55
N TRP A 270 6.42 -8.23 3.37
CA TRP A 270 7.29 -8.30 2.21
C TRP A 270 8.04 -7.00 2.01
N VAL A 271 9.29 -7.05 1.56
CA VAL A 271 10.07 -5.88 1.15
C VAL A 271 10.51 -6.04 -0.31
N SER A 272 10.52 -4.94 -1.06
CA SER A 272 10.84 -4.96 -2.50
C SER A 272 12.33 -5.21 -2.78
N ASP A 273 13.22 -4.85 -1.86
CA ASP A 273 14.66 -4.98 -2.07
C ASP A 273 15.45 -5.08 -0.76
N LYS A 274 16.68 -5.61 -0.84
CA LYS A 274 17.63 -5.72 0.27
C LYS A 274 18.64 -4.55 0.33
N LYS A 275 18.59 -3.64 -0.63
CA LYS A 275 19.52 -2.49 -0.67
C LYS A 275 19.04 -1.41 0.29
N ASN A 276 17.71 -1.13 0.29
CA ASN A 276 17.09 -0.15 1.15
C ASN A 276 16.65 -0.73 2.49
N PHE A 277 16.37 -2.04 2.55
CA PHE A 277 15.89 -2.71 3.76
C PHE A 277 16.85 -3.81 4.23
N LYS A 278 17.39 -3.65 5.43
CA LYS A 278 18.15 -4.68 6.11
C LYS A 278 17.35 -5.18 7.31
N LEU A 279 16.69 -6.32 7.15
CA LEU A 279 15.87 -6.93 8.20
C LEU A 279 16.76 -7.28 9.40
N ARG A 280 16.25 -7.01 10.61
CA ARG A 280 16.94 -7.29 11.89
C ARG A 280 16.29 -8.45 12.63
N TRP A 281 14.98 -8.44 12.72
CA TRP A 281 14.17 -9.49 13.30
C TRP A 281 12.72 -9.39 12.80
N THR A 282 12.01 -10.51 12.88
CA THR A 282 10.56 -10.60 12.67
C THR A 282 9.99 -11.48 13.76
N ASP A 283 8.85 -11.08 14.35
CA ASP A 283 8.20 -11.75 15.46
C ASP A 283 6.68 -11.80 15.27
N VAL A 284 6.03 -12.73 15.97
CA VAL A 284 4.57 -12.91 16.03
C VAL A 284 4.13 -12.82 17.50
N PRO A 285 3.87 -11.61 18.01
CA PRO A 285 3.44 -11.42 19.39
C PRO A 285 2.11 -12.10 19.69
N LYS A 286 2.02 -12.79 20.81
CA LYS A 286 0.77 -13.44 21.25
C LYS A 286 -0.22 -12.43 21.78
N THR A 287 -1.49 -12.61 21.38
CA THR A 287 -2.62 -11.83 21.84
C THR A 287 -3.92 -12.61 21.64
N ASP A 288 -4.96 -12.25 22.37
CA ASP A 288 -6.35 -12.73 22.26
C ASP A 288 -7.28 -11.66 21.68
N ALA A 289 -6.71 -10.53 21.23
CA ALA A 289 -7.47 -9.38 20.75
C ALA A 289 -8.07 -9.55 19.34
N SER A 290 -7.69 -10.63 18.61
CA SER A 290 -8.21 -11.04 17.31
C SER A 290 -8.03 -12.55 17.18
N ASP A 291 -8.64 -13.19 16.18
CA ASP A 291 -8.39 -14.57 15.78
C ASP A 291 -7.07 -14.73 14.98
N HIS A 292 -6.44 -13.62 14.58
CA HIS A 292 -5.09 -13.58 14.06
C HIS A 292 -4.08 -13.07 15.09
N LEU A 293 -2.81 -13.47 14.91
CA LEU A 293 -1.66 -12.86 15.58
C LEU A 293 -0.99 -11.84 14.63
N PRO A 294 -0.53 -10.70 15.16
CA PRO A 294 0.17 -9.72 14.33
C PRO A 294 1.56 -10.23 13.92
N VAL A 295 2.03 -9.80 12.74
CA VAL A 295 3.43 -9.94 12.35
C VAL A 295 4.13 -8.60 12.49
N VAL A 296 5.23 -8.56 13.21
CA VAL A 296 6.05 -7.35 13.44
C VAL A 296 7.45 -7.58 12.88
N ALA A 297 7.92 -6.69 12.03
CA ALA A 297 9.27 -6.74 11.50
C ALA A 297 10.04 -5.45 11.80
N GLU A 298 11.28 -5.57 12.28
CA GLU A 298 12.19 -4.44 12.46
C GLU A 298 13.30 -4.51 11.42
N MET A 299 13.61 -3.37 10.82
CA MET A 299 14.63 -3.24 9.80
C MET A 299 15.43 -1.95 9.94
N GLU A 300 16.65 -1.97 9.46
CA GLU A 300 17.38 -0.76 9.10
C GLU A 300 16.88 -0.34 7.73
N PHE A 301 16.19 0.79 7.67
CA PHE A 301 15.76 1.41 6.43
C PHE A 301 16.77 2.49 6.03
N LYS A 302 17.28 2.37 4.79
CA LYS A 302 18.16 3.35 4.19
C LYS A 302 17.41 4.01 3.02
N PRO A 303 16.92 5.23 3.19
CA PRO A 303 16.26 5.96 2.13
C PRO A 303 17.15 6.08 0.89
N ALA A 304 16.53 6.12 -0.29
CA ALA A 304 17.24 6.51 -1.51
C ALA A 304 17.67 7.97 -1.37
N PRO A 305 18.86 8.34 -1.90
CA PRO A 305 19.39 9.70 -1.81
C PRO A 305 18.56 10.70 -2.62
#